data_681250789991dc3f59734f04f23aec8b
#
_entry.id   681250789991dc3f59734f04f23aec8b
#
_cell.length_a   1.000
_cell.length_b   1.000
_cell.length_c   1.000
_cell.angle_alpha   90.00
_cell.angle_beta   90.00
_cell.angle_gamma   90.00
#
_symmetry.space_group_name_H-M   'P 1'
#
loop_
_entity.id
_entity.type
_entity.pdbx_description
1 polymer ?
#
loop_
_entity_poly.entity_id
_entity_poly.type
_entity_poly.pdbx_seq_one_letter_code
_entity_poly.pdbx_strand_id
1 'polypeptide(L)'
;HINGGTNVMNPGETAELSTLLENIGTIAASEIYGELSCSNSKIAIEDNTGFFGDINANGEAENSFDTFTITANTQIVDGSVFTLDLHLYNAAGFSAETSFQLYVGEASIGDPIGPDAGDYYIYDDEDVSYYNVPEYAWIEINSLGTNLNLNDNGNTGDIADINLPISFVFYGEEYNTMTVCSNGWGAPGDTDDTSFMNWLIPGPMGPSGMIAPFWYDLKTGEVYSYYNSTNNTVIVE
;
A
#
# COMPACT_ATOMS: atom_id res chain seq x y z
N HIS A 1 -0.24 -1.19 -24.71
CA HIS A 1 -0.99 0.03 -25.09
C HIS A 1 -2.41 -0.06 -24.52
N ILE A 2 -2.89 1.00 -23.89
CA ILE A 2 -4.25 1.15 -23.34
C ILE A 2 -5.11 1.83 -24.41
N ASN A 3 -6.26 1.25 -24.77
CA ASN A 3 -7.18 1.78 -25.80
C ASN A 3 -6.47 2.23 -27.11
N GLY A 4 -5.35 1.56 -27.45
CA GLY A 4 -4.56 1.85 -28.65
C GLY A 4 -3.71 3.13 -28.63
N GLY A 5 -3.51 3.79 -27.46
CA GLY A 5 -2.84 5.08 -27.46
C GLY A 5 -1.92 5.39 -26.28
N THR A 6 -2.37 5.26 -25.06
CA THR A 6 -1.59 5.59 -23.86
C THR A 6 -1.10 4.34 -23.14
N ASN A 7 -0.15 4.51 -22.21
CA ASN A 7 0.27 3.43 -21.31
C ASN A 7 -0.21 3.70 -19.87
N VAL A 8 -1.13 4.65 -19.70
CA VAL A 8 -1.71 5.02 -18.40
C VAL A 8 -3.21 4.85 -18.48
N MET A 9 -3.77 4.18 -17.51
CA MET A 9 -5.20 3.95 -17.30
C MET A 9 -5.68 4.85 -16.15
N ASN A 10 -6.94 5.28 -16.16
CA ASN A 10 -7.48 6.06 -15.04
C ASN A 10 -8.14 5.15 -13.99
N PRO A 11 -8.17 5.54 -12.71
CA PRO A 11 -8.99 4.85 -11.71
C PRO A 11 -10.45 4.78 -12.15
N GLY A 12 -11.07 3.61 -12.04
CA GLY A 12 -12.46 3.36 -12.47
C GLY A 12 -12.65 3.12 -13.98
N GLU A 13 -11.58 3.16 -14.77
CA GLU A 13 -11.66 2.93 -16.21
C GLU A 13 -11.70 1.42 -16.51
N THR A 14 -12.50 1.05 -17.53
CA THR A 14 -12.41 -0.23 -18.22
C THR A 14 -11.80 0.02 -19.59
N ALA A 15 -10.76 -0.70 -19.93
CA ALA A 15 -9.97 -0.45 -21.13
C ALA A 15 -9.54 -1.74 -21.85
N GLU A 16 -9.37 -1.63 -23.16
CA GLU A 16 -8.68 -2.64 -23.95
C GLU A 16 -7.16 -2.47 -23.80
N LEU A 17 -6.48 -3.58 -23.53
CA LEU A 17 -5.03 -3.64 -23.37
C LEU A 17 -4.43 -4.51 -24.47
N SER A 18 -3.58 -3.93 -25.31
CA SER A 18 -2.69 -4.69 -26.21
C SER A 18 -1.26 -4.66 -25.69
N THR A 19 -0.51 -5.72 -25.99
CA THR A 19 0.89 -5.86 -25.60
C THR A 19 1.73 -6.22 -26.82
N LEU A 20 2.92 -5.62 -26.93
CA LEU A 20 3.90 -5.94 -27.96
C LEU A 20 4.90 -6.95 -27.39
N LEU A 21 5.03 -8.10 -28.08
CA LEU A 21 6.00 -9.14 -27.76
C LEU A 21 7.13 -9.14 -28.77
N GLU A 22 8.36 -9.35 -28.30
CA GLU A 22 9.54 -9.58 -29.13
C GLU A 22 10.01 -11.03 -28.94
N ASN A 23 10.22 -11.75 -30.04
CA ASN A 23 10.85 -13.06 -30.02
C ASN A 23 12.37 -12.89 -30.07
N ILE A 24 13.03 -12.91 -28.94
CA ILE A 24 14.50 -12.82 -28.81
C ILE A 24 15.23 -14.13 -29.15
N GLY A 25 14.49 -15.19 -29.51
CA GLY A 25 15.02 -16.47 -29.88
C GLY A 25 15.47 -16.53 -31.34
N THR A 26 16.13 -17.61 -31.71
CA THR A 26 16.63 -17.86 -33.05
C THR A 26 15.67 -18.69 -33.93
N ILE A 27 14.52 -19.07 -33.39
CA ILE A 27 13.49 -19.90 -34.06
C ILE A 27 12.16 -19.16 -34.00
N ALA A 28 11.40 -19.17 -35.07
CA ALA A 28 10.05 -18.60 -35.08
C ALA A 28 9.12 -19.37 -34.13
N ALA A 29 8.29 -18.62 -33.42
CA ALA A 29 7.20 -19.14 -32.61
C ALA A 29 5.88 -18.97 -33.37
N SER A 30 5.07 -20.02 -33.46
CA SER A 30 3.83 -20.00 -34.22
C SER A 30 2.60 -20.14 -33.31
N GLU A 31 1.52 -19.50 -33.73
CA GLU A 31 0.21 -19.57 -33.09
C GLU A 31 0.29 -19.25 -31.56
N ILE A 32 0.94 -18.15 -31.20
CA ILE A 32 1.13 -17.77 -29.81
C ILE A 32 -0.14 -17.14 -29.24
N TYR A 33 -0.61 -17.70 -28.13
CA TYR A 33 -1.65 -17.17 -27.25
C TYR A 33 -1.03 -16.64 -25.96
N GLY A 34 -1.70 -15.68 -25.36
CA GLY A 34 -1.36 -15.15 -24.05
C GLY A 34 -2.54 -15.25 -23.09
N GLU A 35 -2.27 -15.57 -21.83
CA GLU A 35 -3.22 -15.51 -20.73
C GLU A 35 -2.71 -14.52 -19.69
N LEU A 36 -3.48 -13.43 -19.47
CA LEU A 36 -3.14 -12.34 -18.58
C LEU A 36 -3.67 -12.60 -17.17
N SER A 37 -2.88 -12.27 -16.16
CA SER A 37 -3.29 -12.32 -14.75
C SER A 37 -2.73 -11.15 -13.95
N CYS A 38 -3.41 -10.83 -12.83
CA CYS A 38 -2.96 -9.87 -11.84
C CYS A 38 -3.26 -10.40 -10.43
N SER A 39 -2.28 -10.41 -9.56
CA SER A 39 -2.45 -10.85 -8.17
C SER A 39 -3.17 -9.82 -7.31
N ASN A 40 -3.21 -8.54 -7.71
CA ASN A 40 -3.85 -7.47 -6.98
C ASN A 40 -5.33 -7.34 -7.38
N SER A 41 -6.23 -7.47 -6.39
CA SER A 41 -7.69 -7.44 -6.60
C SER A 41 -8.25 -6.08 -7.02
N LYS A 42 -7.45 -5.01 -6.99
CA LYS A 42 -7.84 -3.69 -7.50
C LYS A 42 -7.85 -3.64 -9.04
N ILE A 43 -7.22 -4.60 -9.71
CA ILE A 43 -7.29 -4.76 -11.16
C ILE A 43 -8.11 -6.01 -11.46
N ALA A 44 -9.27 -5.83 -12.06
CA ALA A 44 -10.08 -6.92 -12.59
C ALA A 44 -9.71 -7.18 -14.06
N ILE A 45 -9.61 -8.44 -14.45
CA ILE A 45 -9.35 -8.85 -15.82
C ILE A 45 -10.64 -9.50 -16.33
N GLU A 46 -11.34 -8.82 -17.23
CA GLU A 46 -12.63 -9.24 -17.77
C GLU A 46 -12.47 -10.21 -18.93
N ASP A 47 -11.45 -9.94 -19.79
CA ASP A 47 -10.97 -10.85 -20.82
C ASP A 47 -9.47 -11.04 -20.64
N ASN A 48 -9.09 -12.25 -20.27
CA ASN A 48 -7.70 -12.60 -19.95
C ASN A 48 -6.97 -13.29 -21.12
N THR A 49 -7.58 -13.48 -22.28
CA THR A 49 -6.97 -14.18 -23.40
C THR A 49 -6.65 -13.24 -24.55
N GLY A 50 -5.52 -13.48 -25.23
CA GLY A 50 -5.11 -12.70 -26.39
C GLY A 50 -4.33 -13.54 -27.40
N PHE A 51 -4.48 -13.25 -28.67
CA PHE A 51 -3.80 -13.96 -29.76
C PHE A 51 -2.77 -13.06 -30.43
N PHE A 52 -1.51 -13.49 -30.42
CA PHE A 52 -0.37 -12.80 -31.04
C PHE A 52 -0.01 -13.32 -32.43
N GLY A 53 -0.46 -14.53 -32.75
CA GLY A 53 -0.13 -15.19 -34.02
C GLY A 53 1.31 -15.72 -34.09
N ASP A 54 1.91 -15.62 -35.27
CA ASP A 54 3.27 -16.07 -35.51
C ASP A 54 4.28 -14.96 -35.25
N ILE A 55 5.34 -15.27 -34.49
CA ILE A 55 6.42 -14.33 -34.17
C ILE A 55 7.73 -14.86 -34.73
N ASN A 56 8.23 -14.25 -35.80
CA ASN A 56 9.51 -14.64 -36.40
C ASN A 56 10.66 -14.52 -35.42
N ALA A 57 11.76 -15.24 -35.65
CA ALA A 57 13.00 -15.03 -34.90
C ALA A 57 13.46 -13.57 -34.99
N ASN A 58 13.74 -12.92 -33.84
CA ASN A 58 14.02 -11.49 -33.68
C ASN A 58 12.91 -10.59 -34.27
N GLY A 59 11.68 -11.07 -34.30
CA GLY A 59 10.51 -10.33 -34.76
C GLY A 59 9.58 -9.98 -33.63
N GLU A 60 8.61 -9.11 -33.92
CA GLU A 60 7.61 -8.61 -32.97
C GLU A 60 6.21 -9.01 -33.43
N ALA A 61 5.29 -9.13 -32.44
CA ALA A 61 3.86 -9.26 -32.66
C ALA A 61 3.06 -8.61 -31.56
N GLU A 62 1.92 -8.03 -31.91
CA GLU A 62 0.99 -7.39 -31.00
C GLU A 62 -0.39 -8.07 -31.09
N ASN A 63 -1.05 -8.26 -29.95
CA ASN A 63 -2.41 -8.82 -29.90
C ASN A 63 -3.51 -7.80 -30.20
N SER A 64 -3.28 -6.89 -31.14
CA SER A 64 -4.18 -5.76 -31.45
C SER A 64 -5.54 -6.15 -32.01
N PHE A 65 -5.72 -7.41 -32.50
CA PHE A 65 -7.00 -7.93 -32.98
C PHE A 65 -7.75 -8.81 -31.96
N ASP A 66 -7.09 -9.14 -30.84
CA ASP A 66 -7.61 -9.97 -29.77
C ASP A 66 -7.02 -9.45 -28.44
N THR A 67 -7.48 -8.28 -28.03
CA THR A 67 -6.97 -7.53 -26.89
C THR A 67 -7.51 -8.10 -25.57
N PHE A 68 -6.76 -7.92 -24.49
CA PHE A 68 -7.27 -8.14 -23.15
C PHE A 68 -8.24 -7.01 -22.76
N THR A 69 -9.20 -7.30 -21.86
CA THR A 69 -10.05 -6.27 -21.25
C THR A 69 -9.80 -6.23 -19.75
N ILE A 70 -9.43 -5.05 -19.25
CA ILE A 70 -9.11 -4.84 -17.84
C ILE A 70 -9.91 -3.67 -17.24
N THR A 71 -10.21 -3.76 -15.94
CA THR A 71 -10.92 -2.71 -15.20
C THR A 71 -10.10 -2.32 -13.96
N ALA A 72 -9.78 -1.04 -13.82
CA ALA A 72 -9.17 -0.47 -12.64
C ALA A 72 -10.24 -0.09 -11.60
N ASN A 73 -10.02 -0.42 -10.33
CA ASN A 73 -10.94 -0.01 -9.26
C ASN A 73 -10.92 1.51 -9.07
N THR A 74 -12.09 2.09 -8.76
CA THR A 74 -12.23 3.54 -8.49
C THR A 74 -11.47 4.04 -7.25
N GLN A 75 -11.05 3.14 -6.37
CA GLN A 75 -10.31 3.47 -5.13
C GLN A 75 -8.79 3.35 -5.30
N ILE A 76 -8.31 3.17 -6.52
CA ILE A 76 -6.87 3.22 -6.79
C ILE A 76 -6.40 4.67 -6.65
N VAL A 77 -5.31 4.86 -5.93
CA VAL A 77 -4.63 6.16 -5.83
C VAL A 77 -3.89 6.43 -7.13
N ASP A 78 -3.99 7.65 -7.63
CA ASP A 78 -3.30 8.08 -8.85
C ASP A 78 -1.78 7.88 -8.74
N GLY A 79 -1.17 7.39 -9.83
CA GLY A 79 0.25 7.02 -9.86
C GLY A 79 0.56 5.60 -9.38
N SER A 80 -0.46 4.81 -8.99
CA SER A 80 -0.25 3.41 -8.60
C SER A 80 0.26 2.57 -9.75
N VAL A 81 1.13 1.59 -9.42
CA VAL A 81 1.73 0.68 -10.40
C VAL A 81 1.39 -0.75 -10.04
N PHE A 82 0.88 -1.50 -11.00
CA PHE A 82 0.51 -2.90 -10.84
C PHE A 82 1.36 -3.78 -11.77
N THR A 83 1.77 -4.96 -11.28
CA THR A 83 2.41 -5.96 -12.12
C THR A 83 1.34 -6.87 -12.71
N LEU A 84 1.36 -7.00 -14.02
CA LEU A 84 0.56 -7.96 -14.78
C LEU A 84 1.47 -9.08 -15.24
N ASP A 85 1.03 -10.33 -15.03
CA ASP A 85 1.73 -11.52 -15.44
C ASP A 85 1.08 -12.06 -16.71
N LEU A 86 1.89 -12.43 -17.71
CA LEU A 86 1.45 -12.93 -19.00
C LEU A 86 2.06 -14.31 -19.25
N HIS A 87 1.22 -15.33 -19.26
CA HIS A 87 1.57 -16.69 -19.66
C HIS A 87 1.38 -16.85 -21.16
N LEU A 88 2.46 -17.17 -21.87
CA LEU A 88 2.47 -17.39 -23.31
C LEU A 88 2.50 -18.89 -23.63
N TYR A 89 1.67 -19.34 -24.54
CA TYR A 89 1.58 -20.77 -24.91
C TYR A 89 1.12 -20.99 -26.34
N ASN A 90 1.28 -22.20 -26.82
CA ASN A 90 0.68 -22.70 -28.09
C ASN A 90 0.31 -24.17 -28.01
N ALA A 91 -0.44 -24.65 -29.01
CA ALA A 91 -0.85 -26.05 -29.11
C ALA A 91 0.32 -27.04 -29.33
N ALA A 92 1.48 -26.57 -29.79
CA ALA A 92 2.67 -27.40 -30.01
C ALA A 92 3.50 -27.63 -28.72
N GLY A 93 3.08 -27.08 -27.59
CA GLY A 93 3.72 -27.28 -26.29
C GLY A 93 4.74 -26.20 -25.91
N PHE A 94 4.78 -25.07 -26.61
CA PHE A 94 5.51 -23.88 -26.12
C PHE A 94 4.82 -23.32 -24.89
N SER A 95 5.61 -22.91 -23.87
CA SER A 95 5.15 -22.24 -22.69
C SER A 95 6.24 -21.31 -22.17
N ALA A 96 5.89 -20.05 -21.83
CA ALA A 96 6.79 -19.06 -21.27
C ALA A 96 5.99 -18.08 -20.39
N GLU A 97 6.66 -17.49 -19.40
CA GLU A 97 6.11 -16.46 -18.53
C GLU A 97 6.86 -15.15 -18.74
N THR A 98 6.14 -14.05 -18.72
CA THR A 98 6.70 -12.70 -18.68
C THR A 98 5.79 -11.80 -17.85
N SER A 99 6.26 -10.62 -17.46
CA SER A 99 5.45 -9.65 -16.75
C SER A 99 5.76 -8.23 -17.20
N PHE A 100 4.82 -7.32 -16.97
CA PHE A 100 4.98 -5.91 -17.29
C PHE A 100 4.19 -5.05 -16.29
N GLN A 101 4.46 -3.74 -16.28
CA GLN A 101 3.82 -2.82 -15.36
C GLN A 101 2.66 -2.08 -16.05
N LEU A 102 1.54 -2.00 -15.33
CA LEU A 102 0.39 -1.16 -15.63
C LEU A 102 0.43 0.05 -14.69
N TYR A 103 0.40 1.25 -15.26
CA TYR A 103 0.32 2.50 -14.54
C TYR A 103 -1.13 2.97 -14.50
N VAL A 104 -1.63 3.33 -13.30
CA VAL A 104 -3.00 3.81 -13.12
C VAL A 104 -2.96 5.19 -12.48
N GLY A 105 -3.49 6.18 -13.20
CA GLY A 105 -3.45 7.59 -12.83
C GLY A 105 -2.07 8.23 -12.97
N GLU A 106 -2.03 9.53 -12.91
CA GLU A 106 -0.82 10.34 -12.87
C GLU A 106 -0.74 11.04 -11.51
N ALA A 107 0.21 10.62 -10.66
CA ALA A 107 0.38 11.20 -9.34
C ALA A 107 0.70 12.69 -9.40
N SER A 108 0.08 13.44 -8.52
CA SER A 108 0.33 14.86 -8.29
C SER A 108 0.77 15.11 -6.83
N ILE A 109 1.20 16.32 -6.53
CA ILE A 109 1.62 16.73 -5.18
C ILE A 109 0.44 16.72 -4.16
N GLY A 110 -0.80 16.77 -4.65
CA GLY A 110 -2.02 16.75 -3.83
C GLY A 110 -2.67 15.38 -3.72
N ASP A 111 -1.97 14.30 -4.08
CA ASP A 111 -2.49 12.94 -3.97
C ASP A 111 -1.85 12.20 -2.78
N PRO A 112 -2.54 11.19 -2.20
CA PRO A 112 -1.99 10.39 -1.12
C PRO A 112 -0.62 9.81 -1.45
N ILE A 113 0.27 9.79 -0.46
CA ILE A 113 1.64 9.28 -0.63
C ILE A 113 1.65 7.76 -0.39
N GLY A 114 2.15 7.00 -1.34
CA GLY A 114 2.27 5.55 -1.23
C GLY A 114 2.11 4.84 -2.58
N PRO A 115 2.04 3.49 -2.58
CA PRO A 115 2.26 2.65 -1.41
C PRO A 115 3.74 2.59 -1.03
N ASP A 116 4.02 2.36 0.24
CA ASP A 116 5.35 1.92 0.66
C ASP A 116 5.55 0.41 0.40
N ALA A 117 6.68 -0.16 0.82
CA ALA A 117 6.97 -1.58 0.63
C ALA A 117 6.04 -2.53 1.43
N GLY A 118 5.24 -2.00 2.34
CA GLY A 118 4.24 -2.73 3.12
C GLY A 118 2.79 -2.48 2.65
N ASP A 119 2.60 -1.86 1.49
CA ASP A 119 1.30 -1.45 0.92
C ASP A 119 0.55 -0.39 1.74
N TYR A 120 1.26 0.42 2.54
CA TYR A 120 0.68 1.52 3.29
C TYR A 120 0.65 2.81 2.47
N TYR A 121 -0.43 3.57 2.66
CA TYR A 121 -0.61 4.91 2.10
C TYR A 121 -0.77 5.94 3.23
N ILE A 122 -0.32 7.16 3.00
CA ILE A 122 -0.54 8.31 3.86
C ILE A 122 -1.55 9.23 3.18
N TYR A 123 -2.63 9.54 3.90
CA TYR A 123 -3.68 10.47 3.49
C TYR A 123 -3.67 11.68 4.42
N ASP A 124 -3.95 12.86 3.88
CA ASP A 124 -4.18 14.06 4.65
C ASP A 124 -5.59 14.66 4.37
N ASP A 125 -5.93 15.76 5.00
CA ASP A 125 -7.25 16.38 4.91
C ASP A 125 -7.48 17.15 3.59
N GLU A 126 -6.47 17.26 2.72
CA GLU A 126 -6.57 17.79 1.36
C GLU A 126 -6.95 16.71 0.34
N ASP A 127 -6.84 15.43 0.69
CA ASP A 127 -7.14 14.26 -0.15
C ASP A 127 -8.67 14.02 -0.34
N VAL A 128 -9.44 15.08 -0.48
CA VAL A 128 -10.93 15.06 -0.46
C VAL A 128 -11.59 14.24 -1.57
N SER A 129 -10.87 13.91 -2.63
CA SER A 129 -11.33 13.07 -3.74
C SER A 129 -11.20 11.57 -3.46
N TYR A 130 -10.50 11.19 -2.40
CA TYR A 130 -10.23 9.80 -2.07
C TYR A 130 -11.12 9.28 -0.93
N TYR A 131 -11.43 7.98 -0.98
CA TYR A 131 -12.32 7.35 -0.01
C TYR A 131 -11.77 7.37 1.43
N ASN A 132 -10.44 7.30 1.59
CA ASN A 132 -9.76 7.23 2.89
C ASN A 132 -9.30 8.60 3.41
N VAL A 133 -9.81 9.71 2.85
CA VAL A 133 -9.53 11.04 3.38
C VAL A 133 -9.84 11.09 4.88
N PRO A 134 -8.92 11.56 5.74
CA PRO A 134 -9.16 11.64 7.17
C PRO A 134 -10.18 12.75 7.49
N GLU A 135 -11.10 12.44 8.40
CA GLU A 135 -12.00 13.43 8.99
C GLU A 135 -11.58 13.68 10.44
N TYR A 136 -11.30 14.94 10.79
CA TYR A 136 -10.95 15.29 12.16
C TYR A 136 -12.12 15.04 13.10
N ALA A 137 -11.94 14.13 14.07
CA ALA A 137 -12.93 13.76 15.07
C ALA A 137 -12.23 13.47 16.40
N TRP A 138 -11.99 14.50 17.21
CA TRP A 138 -11.37 14.34 18.53
C TRP A 138 -12.25 13.53 19.46
N ILE A 139 -11.65 12.56 20.16
CA ILE A 139 -12.30 11.74 21.18
C ILE A 139 -11.62 11.98 22.52
N GLU A 140 -12.27 12.73 23.39
CA GLU A 140 -11.82 13.02 24.75
C GLU A 140 -11.99 11.78 25.64
N ILE A 141 -10.90 11.29 26.23
CA ILE A 141 -10.89 10.08 27.06
C ILE A 141 -10.39 10.31 28.50
N ASN A 142 -10.04 11.51 28.91
CA ASN A 142 -9.49 11.77 30.24
C ASN A 142 -10.39 11.28 31.39
N SER A 143 -11.71 11.28 31.19
CA SER A 143 -12.69 10.81 32.17
C SER A 143 -13.09 9.33 32.01
N LEU A 144 -12.69 8.68 30.92
CA LEU A 144 -13.06 7.33 30.56
C LEU A 144 -11.87 6.36 30.58
N GLY A 145 -10.71 6.87 30.26
CA GLY A 145 -9.47 6.13 30.10
C GLY A 145 -8.75 5.84 31.41
N THR A 146 -7.74 4.99 31.28
CA THR A 146 -6.78 4.70 32.36
C THR A 146 -5.59 5.64 32.22
N ASN A 147 -5.29 6.43 33.27
CA ASN A 147 -4.09 7.25 33.32
C ASN A 147 -2.86 6.34 33.34
N LEU A 148 -1.93 6.53 32.41
CA LEU A 148 -0.70 5.75 32.30
C LEU A 148 0.36 6.14 33.34
N ASN A 149 0.14 7.25 34.08
CA ASN A 149 1.01 7.79 35.12
C ASN A 149 2.45 8.01 34.67
N LEU A 150 2.65 8.45 33.42
CA LEU A 150 3.97 8.80 32.91
C LEU A 150 4.55 9.96 33.69
N ASN A 151 5.81 9.85 34.11
CA ASN A 151 6.49 10.80 34.93
C ASN A 151 7.67 11.44 34.19
N ASP A 152 7.35 12.19 33.15
CA ASP A 152 8.33 12.92 32.38
C ASP A 152 8.62 14.29 32.98
N ASN A 153 9.87 14.53 33.32
CA ASN A 153 10.33 15.82 33.90
C ASN A 153 10.88 16.79 32.83
N GLY A 154 10.80 16.42 31.54
CA GLY A 154 11.28 17.20 30.42
C GLY A 154 12.78 17.07 30.13
N ASN A 155 13.44 16.02 30.60
CA ASN A 155 14.83 15.71 30.28
C ASN A 155 15.05 14.26 29.81
N THR A 156 14.11 13.39 30.17
CA THR A 156 14.14 11.97 29.80
C THR A 156 12.70 11.55 29.60
N GLY A 157 12.34 10.99 28.50
CA GLY A 157 10.98 10.46 28.33
C GLY A 157 10.66 9.37 29.37
N ASP A 158 9.38 9.08 29.50
CA ASP A 158 8.85 7.94 30.26
C ASP A 158 7.93 7.13 29.37
N ILE A 159 7.78 5.84 29.66
CA ILE A 159 7.01 4.88 28.84
C ILE A 159 6.06 4.07 29.68
N ALA A 160 4.98 3.62 29.05
CA ALA A 160 4.08 2.62 29.61
C ALA A 160 3.62 1.65 28.52
N ASP A 161 3.58 0.37 28.87
CA ASP A 161 3.01 -0.65 27.98
C ASP A 161 1.52 -0.77 28.22
N ILE A 162 0.75 -0.76 27.15
CA ILE A 162 -0.69 -1.00 27.15
C ILE A 162 -1.02 -2.31 26.45
N ASN A 163 -2.00 -3.03 26.98
CA ASN A 163 -2.54 -4.20 26.28
C ASN A 163 -3.48 -3.76 25.16
N LEU A 164 -3.35 -4.39 24.00
CA LEU A 164 -4.25 -4.23 22.88
C LEU A 164 -5.25 -5.40 22.89
N PRO A 165 -6.50 -5.20 23.33
CA PRO A 165 -7.53 -6.25 23.34
C PRO A 165 -8.11 -6.49 21.93
N ILE A 166 -7.37 -6.13 20.92
CA ILE A 166 -7.64 -6.27 19.50
C ILE A 166 -6.45 -6.95 18.82
N SER A 167 -6.68 -7.63 17.70
CA SER A 167 -5.57 -8.03 16.82
C SER A 167 -5.09 -6.80 16.05
N PHE A 168 -3.92 -6.31 16.37
CA PHE A 168 -3.28 -5.21 15.68
C PHE A 168 -2.16 -5.74 14.80
N VAL A 169 -2.35 -5.67 13.48
CA VAL A 169 -1.34 -6.08 12.50
C VAL A 169 -0.67 -4.84 11.94
N PHE A 170 0.66 -4.79 12.02
CA PHE A 170 1.44 -3.70 11.49
C PHE A 170 2.66 -4.26 10.72
N TYR A 171 2.79 -3.91 9.45
CA TYR A 171 3.79 -4.48 8.51
C TYR A 171 3.84 -6.01 8.51
N GLY A 172 2.65 -6.65 8.56
CA GLY A 172 2.51 -8.11 8.50
C GLY A 172 2.72 -8.85 9.82
N GLU A 173 3.16 -8.16 10.88
CA GLU A 173 3.34 -8.72 12.22
C GLU A 173 2.14 -8.39 13.11
N GLU A 174 1.72 -9.36 13.94
CA GLU A 174 0.59 -9.21 14.87
C GLU A 174 1.09 -8.84 16.28
N TYR A 175 0.49 -7.80 16.86
CA TYR A 175 0.83 -7.29 18.18
C TYR A 175 -0.38 -7.28 19.10
N ASN A 176 -0.15 -7.58 20.38
CA ASN A 176 -1.14 -7.52 21.45
C ASN A 176 -0.77 -6.54 22.57
N THR A 177 0.39 -5.86 22.41
CA THR A 177 0.87 -4.79 23.28
C THR A 177 1.33 -3.61 22.43
N MET A 178 1.39 -2.43 23.05
CA MET A 178 1.99 -1.22 22.50
C MET A 178 2.66 -0.45 23.60
N THR A 179 3.90 -0.04 23.41
CA THR A 179 4.56 0.95 24.28
C THR A 179 4.13 2.34 23.86
N VAL A 180 3.70 3.15 24.85
CA VAL A 180 3.35 4.56 24.70
C VAL A 180 4.39 5.40 25.40
N CYS A 181 4.92 6.41 24.72
CA CYS A 181 5.97 7.30 25.24
C CYS A 181 5.44 8.73 25.46
N SER A 182 5.85 9.34 26.58
CA SER A 182 5.58 10.73 26.89
C SER A 182 6.06 11.73 25.83
N ASN A 183 7.01 11.33 25.01
CA ASN A 183 7.55 12.15 23.92
C ASN A 183 6.71 12.10 22.62
N GLY A 184 5.43 11.70 22.70
CA GLY A 184 4.44 11.84 21.64
C GLY A 184 4.53 10.79 20.55
N TRP A 185 4.95 9.58 20.90
CA TRP A 185 4.98 8.43 20.00
C TRP A 185 4.54 7.14 20.71
N GLY A 186 4.17 6.15 19.93
CA GLY A 186 3.96 4.77 20.36
C GLY A 186 4.61 3.79 19.42
N ALA A 187 4.86 2.57 19.91
CA ALA A 187 5.40 1.48 19.09
C ALA A 187 4.67 0.17 19.41
N PRO A 188 4.26 -0.61 18.39
CA PRO A 188 3.74 -1.96 18.60
C PRO A 188 4.78 -2.85 19.28
N GLY A 189 4.33 -3.70 20.22
CA GLY A 189 5.20 -4.51 21.08
C GLY A 189 5.76 -3.71 22.25
N ASP A 190 6.80 -4.25 22.88
CA ASP A 190 7.43 -3.69 24.07
C ASP A 190 8.81 -3.12 23.70
N THR A 191 9.12 -1.91 24.21
CA THR A 191 10.43 -1.27 24.04
C THR A 191 10.80 -0.47 25.28
N ASP A 192 12.08 -0.42 25.59
CA ASP A 192 12.64 0.45 26.65
C ASP A 192 13.12 1.81 26.10
N ASP A 193 12.83 2.12 24.83
CA ASP A 193 13.25 3.37 24.21
C ASP A 193 12.41 4.54 24.75
N THR A 194 13.09 5.66 25.05
CA THR A 194 12.45 6.92 25.50
C THR A 194 12.89 8.09 24.61
N SER A 195 13.23 7.81 23.35
CA SER A 195 13.75 8.81 22.40
C SER A 195 12.87 10.05 22.33
N PHE A 196 13.49 11.22 22.42
CA PHE A 196 12.84 12.54 22.36
C PHE A 196 13.25 13.36 21.14
N MET A 197 14.41 13.04 20.55
CA MET A 197 14.90 13.76 19.37
C MET A 197 14.17 13.26 18.12
N ASN A 198 13.28 14.07 17.61
CA ASN A 198 12.59 13.80 16.35
C ASN A 198 13.59 13.77 15.17
N TRP A 199 13.63 12.65 14.49
CA TRP A 199 14.47 12.36 13.36
C TRP A 199 13.63 11.89 12.16
N LEU A 200 14.27 11.64 11.05
CA LEU A 200 13.58 11.01 9.91
C LEU A 200 13.11 9.60 10.30
N ILE A 201 11.90 9.22 9.89
CA ILE A 201 11.35 7.88 10.05
C ILE A 201 11.22 7.24 8.66
N PRO A 202 11.86 6.05 8.43
CA PRO A 202 12.74 5.32 9.34
C PRO A 202 14.10 6.00 9.53
N GLY A 203 14.68 5.85 10.72
CA GLY A 203 15.95 6.48 11.08
C GLY A 203 16.66 5.75 12.23
N PRO A 204 17.82 6.27 12.65
CA PRO A 204 18.61 5.64 13.70
C PRO A 204 18.09 5.90 15.12
N MET A 205 17.06 6.72 15.27
CA MET A 205 16.45 7.10 16.55
C MET A 205 15.02 6.60 16.60
N GLY A 206 14.56 6.27 17.81
CA GLY A 206 13.28 5.67 18.07
C GLY A 206 13.22 4.16 17.81
N PRO A 207 12.20 3.48 18.33
CA PRO A 207 12.03 2.04 18.17
C PRO A 207 11.60 1.66 16.75
N SER A 208 11.78 0.40 16.41
CA SER A 208 11.23 -0.18 15.19
C SER A 208 9.68 -0.12 15.21
N GLY A 209 9.07 0.18 14.07
CA GLY A 209 7.61 0.26 13.97
C GLY A 209 6.98 1.48 14.64
N MET A 210 7.74 2.51 14.89
CA MET A 210 7.31 3.73 15.57
C MET A 210 6.17 4.45 14.82
N ILE A 211 5.13 4.79 15.57
CA ILE A 211 4.01 5.65 15.15
C ILE A 211 4.13 6.95 15.94
N ALA A 212 4.44 8.05 15.27
CA ALA A 212 4.92 9.27 15.93
C ALA A 212 4.09 10.51 15.53
N PRO A 213 2.83 10.63 16.03
CA PRO A 213 1.95 11.74 15.65
C PRO A 213 2.48 13.11 16.08
N PHE A 214 3.22 13.18 17.19
CA PHE A 214 3.80 14.44 17.67
C PHE A 214 5.12 14.21 18.42
N TRP A 215 6.10 13.63 17.76
CA TRP A 215 7.39 13.28 18.37
C TRP A 215 8.27 14.49 18.64
N TYR A 216 8.48 14.80 19.89
CA TYR A 216 9.36 15.88 20.35
C TYR A 216 9.78 15.65 21.82
N ASP A 217 10.73 16.47 22.32
CA ASP A 217 11.08 16.53 23.76
C ASP A 217 9.96 17.24 24.52
N LEU A 218 8.91 16.47 24.84
CA LEU A 218 7.71 16.97 25.50
C LEU A 218 7.87 16.89 27.00
N LYS A 219 7.31 17.87 27.69
CA LYS A 219 7.01 17.78 29.10
C LYS A 219 5.53 17.49 29.23
N THR A 220 5.19 16.27 29.46
CA THR A 220 3.80 15.84 29.47
C THR A 220 3.04 16.29 30.72
N GLY A 221 1.74 16.48 30.53
CA GLY A 221 0.73 16.45 31.56
C GLY A 221 0.37 14.99 31.89
N GLU A 222 -0.82 14.60 31.51
CA GLU A 222 -1.34 13.25 31.73
C GLU A 222 -1.56 12.55 30.40
N VAL A 223 -1.26 11.26 30.36
CA VAL A 223 -1.50 10.40 29.19
C VAL A 223 -2.47 9.32 29.59
N TYR A 224 -3.50 9.12 28.78
CA TYR A 224 -4.56 8.14 29.02
C TYR A 224 -4.63 7.13 27.90
N SER A 225 -5.07 5.91 28.24
CA SER A 225 -5.46 4.90 27.27
C SER A 225 -6.88 4.41 27.51
N TYR A 226 -7.64 4.17 26.46
CA TYR A 226 -9.01 3.70 26.52
C TYR A 226 -9.29 2.69 25.41
N TYR A 227 -9.93 1.58 25.78
CA TYR A 227 -10.47 0.63 24.81
C TYR A 227 -11.98 0.83 24.65
N ASN A 228 -12.40 1.22 23.46
CA ASN A 228 -13.81 1.30 23.10
C ASN A 228 -14.27 -0.02 22.47
N SER A 229 -14.97 -0.84 23.25
CA SER A 229 -15.47 -2.15 22.81
C SER A 229 -16.62 -2.07 21.81
N THR A 230 -17.25 -0.90 21.64
CA THR A 230 -18.37 -0.72 20.69
C THR A 230 -17.91 -0.71 19.25
N ASN A 231 -16.79 -0.05 18.97
CA ASN A 231 -16.21 0.06 17.65
C ASN A 231 -14.85 -0.64 17.54
N ASN A 232 -14.43 -1.36 18.59
CA ASN A 232 -13.19 -2.13 18.63
C ASN A 232 -11.93 -1.28 18.37
N THR A 233 -11.82 -0.13 19.03
CA THR A 233 -10.69 0.79 18.91
C THR A 233 -9.96 0.99 20.22
N VAL A 234 -8.64 1.14 20.16
CA VAL A 234 -7.80 1.61 21.27
C VAL A 234 -7.43 3.07 20.99
N ILE A 235 -7.62 3.91 21.99
CA ILE A 235 -7.38 5.35 21.92
C ILE A 235 -6.31 5.69 22.95
N VAL A 236 -5.33 6.49 22.56
CA VAL A 236 -4.33 7.09 23.43
C VAL A 236 -4.44 8.60 23.28
N GLU A 237 -4.53 9.30 24.39
CA GLU A 237 -4.62 10.76 24.47
C GLU A 237 -3.52 11.32 25.35
#